data_1cfd7514e3d63b234b58b52c3ff26f2a
#
_entry.id   1cfd7514e3d63b234b58b52c3ff26f2a
#
_cell.length_a   1.000
_cell.length_b   1.000
_cell.length_c   1.000
_cell.angle_alpha   90.00
_cell.angle_beta   90.00
_cell.angle_gamma   90.00
#
_symmetry.space_group_name_H-M   'P 1'
#
loop_
_entity.id
_entity.type
_entity.pdbx_description
1 polymer ?
#
loop_
_entity_poly.entity_id
_entity_poly.type
_entity_poly.pdbx_seq_one_letter_code
_entity_poly.pdbx_strand_id
1 'polypeptide(L)'
;MHKNIEIYYFIDRFNFKELSEIKKKINIIFRDYSRKINENEILKAKYFCKKKGFDLYLANNIRLAIKLKLSGVYLPAFNRSLNYKNLSCSKDFRIIGSAHNFVEVKIKEKQNCEKIFISPIF
;
A
#
# COMPACT_ATOMS: atom_id res chain seq x y z
N MET A 1 -28.63 -7.69 0.52
CA MET A 1 -27.27 -8.23 0.66
C MET A 1 -26.23 -7.15 0.31
N HIS A 2 -25.38 -6.84 1.25
CA HIS A 2 -24.33 -5.85 1.01
C HIS A 2 -23.09 -6.54 0.47
N LYS A 3 -22.63 -6.10 -0.69
CA LYS A 3 -21.35 -6.54 -1.22
C LYS A 3 -20.27 -5.60 -0.68
N ASN A 4 -19.31 -6.15 0.03
CA ASN A 4 -18.12 -5.39 0.45
C ASN A 4 -17.14 -5.38 -0.70
N ILE A 5 -17.12 -4.26 -1.41
CA ILE A 5 -16.15 -4.05 -2.49
C ILE A 5 -15.00 -3.24 -1.93
N GLU A 6 -13.81 -3.81 -2.00
CA GLU A 6 -12.60 -3.09 -1.64
C GLU A 6 -12.02 -2.45 -2.89
N ILE A 7 -11.81 -1.15 -2.82
CA ILE A 7 -11.28 -0.38 -3.93
C ILE A 7 -9.88 0.07 -3.57
N TYR A 8 -8.91 -0.20 -4.44
CA TYR A 8 -7.51 0.22 -4.27
C TYR A 8 -7.17 1.18 -5.40
N TYR A 9 -6.64 2.34 -5.03
CA TYR A 9 -6.34 3.42 -5.96
C TYR A 9 -4.86 3.79 -5.83
N PHE A 10 -4.13 3.68 -6.92
CA PHE A 10 -2.70 4.03 -6.95
C PHE A 10 -2.52 5.50 -7.25
N ILE A 11 -1.70 6.17 -6.45
CA ILE A 11 -1.30 7.55 -6.70
C ILE A 11 0.22 7.66 -6.70
N ASP A 12 0.76 8.56 -7.49
CA ASP A 12 2.19 8.84 -7.50
C ASP A 12 2.52 10.21 -6.90
N ARG A 13 1.52 10.99 -6.59
CA ARG A 13 1.64 12.24 -5.86
C ARG A 13 0.30 12.59 -5.22
N PHE A 14 0.35 13.38 -4.17
CA PHE A 14 -0.85 13.75 -3.46
C PHE A 14 -1.55 14.91 -4.15
N ASN A 15 -2.77 14.69 -4.59
CA ASN A 15 -3.64 15.71 -5.18
C ASN A 15 -4.93 15.79 -4.36
N PHE A 16 -5.01 16.80 -3.49
CA PHE A 16 -6.15 16.97 -2.59
C PHE A 16 -7.47 17.09 -3.36
N LYS A 17 -7.48 17.90 -4.42
CA LYS A 17 -8.71 18.15 -5.17
C LYS A 17 -9.27 16.87 -5.79
N GLU A 18 -8.41 16.07 -6.41
CA GLU A 18 -8.81 14.81 -7.04
C GLU A 18 -9.37 13.84 -6.01
N LEU A 19 -8.65 13.65 -4.90
CA LEU A 19 -9.05 12.68 -3.88
C LEU A 19 -10.27 13.13 -3.09
N SER A 20 -10.47 14.44 -2.94
CA SER A 20 -11.62 14.97 -2.19
C SER A 20 -12.95 14.71 -2.88
N GLU A 21 -12.93 14.46 -4.18
CA GLU A 21 -14.14 14.16 -4.95
C GLU A 21 -14.62 12.71 -4.77
N ILE A 22 -13.79 11.86 -4.19
CA ILE A 22 -14.14 10.45 -3.98
C ILE A 22 -15.09 10.34 -2.78
N LYS A 23 -16.28 9.80 -3.01
CA LYS A 23 -17.32 9.71 -1.99
C LYS A 23 -17.34 8.37 -1.27
N LYS A 24 -16.79 7.32 -1.87
CA LYS A 24 -16.73 5.98 -1.27
C LYS A 24 -15.45 5.80 -0.51
N LYS A 25 -15.47 4.91 0.50
CA LYS A 25 -14.24 4.52 1.18
C LYS A 25 -13.33 3.77 0.21
N ILE A 26 -12.08 4.20 0.11
CA ILE A 26 -11.07 3.53 -0.72
C ILE A 26 -9.80 3.30 0.07
N ASN A 27 -8.96 2.44 -0.47
CA ASN A 27 -7.60 2.21 -0.01
C ASN A 27 -6.66 2.88 -0.99
N ILE A 28 -5.75 3.70 -0.51
CA ILE A 28 -4.82 4.42 -1.37
C ILE A 28 -3.44 3.79 -1.25
N ILE A 29 -2.81 3.53 -2.38
CA ILE A 29 -1.43 3.06 -2.44
C ILE A 29 -0.60 4.19 -3.05
N PHE A 30 0.29 4.74 -2.23
CA PHE A 30 1.21 5.79 -2.69
C PHE A 30 2.42 5.09 -3.32
N ARG A 31 2.53 5.19 -4.65
CA ARG A 31 3.54 4.47 -5.44
C ARG A 31 4.24 5.43 -6.38
N ASP A 32 5.43 5.85 -5.99
CA ASP A 32 6.27 6.69 -6.83
C ASP A 32 7.71 6.16 -6.80
N TYR A 33 8.10 5.50 -7.89
CA TYR A 33 9.46 4.97 -8.04
C TYR A 33 10.36 5.91 -8.83
N SER A 34 9.80 6.99 -9.36
CA SER A 34 10.50 7.86 -10.31
C SER A 34 11.29 8.98 -9.66
N ARG A 35 11.02 9.29 -8.39
CA ARG A 35 11.64 10.42 -7.71
C ARG A 35 11.96 10.08 -6.26
N LYS A 36 12.75 10.94 -5.62
CA LYS A 36 13.08 10.80 -4.21
C LYS A 36 11.82 10.93 -3.35
N ILE A 37 11.71 10.08 -2.35
CA ILE A 37 10.57 10.07 -1.43
C ILE A 37 10.51 11.40 -0.69
N ASN A 38 9.32 11.99 -0.66
CA ASN A 38 9.03 13.21 0.09
C ASN A 38 8.11 12.84 1.26
N GLU A 39 8.69 12.76 2.46
CA GLU A 39 7.95 12.39 3.66
C GLU A 39 6.82 13.38 3.96
N ASN A 40 7.02 14.66 3.69
CA ASN A 40 5.99 15.67 3.94
C ASN A 40 4.76 15.44 3.07
N GLU A 41 4.96 15.04 1.83
CA GLU A 41 3.85 14.74 0.94
C GLU A 41 3.09 13.50 1.41
N ILE A 42 3.81 12.49 1.87
CA ILE A 42 3.18 11.28 2.41
C ILE A 42 2.38 11.61 3.67
N LEU A 43 2.91 12.48 4.53
CA LEU A 43 2.19 12.89 5.73
C LEU A 43 0.93 13.69 5.41
N LYS A 44 0.98 14.53 4.38
CA LYS A 44 -0.22 15.23 3.91
C LYS A 44 -1.28 14.23 3.45
N ALA A 45 -0.86 13.23 2.69
CA ALA A 45 -1.76 12.17 2.26
C ALA A 45 -2.33 11.40 3.45
N LYS A 46 -1.49 11.11 4.45
CA LYS A 46 -1.92 10.43 5.67
C LYS A 46 -3.01 11.19 6.40
N TYR A 47 -2.82 12.49 6.63
CA TYR A 47 -3.82 13.30 7.32
C TYR A 47 -5.12 13.38 6.54
N PHE A 48 -5.03 13.52 5.24
CA PHE A 48 -6.20 13.50 4.38
C PHE A 48 -6.94 12.17 4.50
N CYS A 49 -6.22 11.06 4.36
CA CYS A 49 -6.82 9.72 4.44
C CYS A 49 -7.49 9.49 5.79
N LYS A 50 -6.84 9.93 6.88
CA LYS A 50 -7.39 9.78 8.22
C LYS A 50 -8.74 10.50 8.34
N LYS A 51 -8.85 11.71 7.80
CA LYS A 51 -10.11 12.46 7.84
C LYS A 51 -11.21 11.80 7.00
N LYS A 52 -10.84 11.21 5.88
CA LYS A 52 -11.81 10.55 4.99
C LYS A 52 -12.12 9.11 5.41
N GLY A 53 -11.37 8.55 6.35
CA GLY A 53 -11.52 7.16 6.71
C GLY A 53 -10.92 6.20 5.68
N PHE A 54 -9.96 6.67 4.90
CA PHE A 54 -9.25 5.85 3.91
C PHE A 54 -8.02 5.22 4.54
N ASP A 55 -7.69 4.00 4.11
CA ASP A 55 -6.41 3.39 4.44
C ASP A 55 -5.34 3.84 3.45
N LEU A 56 -4.12 4.04 3.94
CA LEU A 56 -3.00 4.48 3.13
C LEU A 56 -1.84 3.49 3.24
N TYR A 57 -1.39 3.00 2.10
CA TYR A 57 -0.26 2.09 1.96
C TYR A 57 0.87 2.80 1.22
N LEU A 58 2.10 2.55 1.64
CA LEU A 58 3.27 3.06 0.93
C LEU A 58 3.90 1.93 0.14
N ALA A 59 4.24 2.20 -1.12
CA ALA A 59 4.85 1.18 -1.97
C ALA A 59 6.32 0.99 -1.62
N ASN A 60 6.70 -0.26 -1.44
CA ASN A 60 8.07 -0.77 -1.42
C ASN A 60 9.00 -0.24 -0.31
N ASN A 61 8.51 0.51 0.65
CA ASN A 61 9.35 1.01 1.74
C ASN A 61 8.68 0.73 3.08
N ILE A 62 8.87 -0.49 3.57
CA ILE A 62 8.19 -0.94 4.78
C ILE A 62 8.66 -0.17 6.02
N ARG A 63 9.96 0.15 6.10
CA ARG A 63 10.49 0.87 7.27
C ARG A 63 9.89 2.26 7.38
N LEU A 64 9.76 2.96 6.25
CA LEU A 64 9.15 4.29 6.24
C LEU A 64 7.65 4.21 6.53
N ALA A 65 6.97 3.20 5.98
CA ALA A 65 5.55 3.01 6.26
C ALA A 65 5.30 2.78 7.76
N ILE A 66 6.15 2.01 8.41
CA ILE A 66 6.07 1.79 9.86
C ILE A 66 6.39 3.08 10.63
N LYS A 67 7.46 3.77 10.23
CA LYS A 67 7.89 5.02 10.88
C LYS A 67 6.79 6.07 10.84
N LEU A 68 6.12 6.21 9.73
CA LEU A 68 5.05 7.19 9.54
C LEU A 68 3.69 6.70 10.03
N LYS A 69 3.62 5.48 10.55
CA LYS A 69 2.40 4.87 11.08
C LYS A 69 1.27 4.86 10.07
N LEU A 70 1.60 4.42 8.85
CA LEU A 70 0.61 4.24 7.80
C LEU A 70 -0.18 2.95 8.02
N SER A 71 -1.22 2.74 7.23
CA SER A 71 -2.05 1.54 7.32
C SER A 71 -1.27 0.27 6.95
N GLY A 72 -0.29 0.40 6.08
CA GLY A 72 0.52 -0.73 5.68
C GLY A 72 1.51 -0.40 4.58
N VAL A 73 2.04 -1.46 3.98
CA VAL A 73 3.00 -1.37 2.89
C VAL A 73 2.51 -2.22 1.71
N TYR A 74 2.77 -1.72 0.50
CA TYR A 74 2.53 -2.46 -0.73
C TYR A 74 3.88 -2.92 -1.30
N LEU A 75 4.02 -4.24 -1.46
CA LEU A 75 5.23 -4.86 -1.99
C LEU A 75 5.02 -5.21 -3.46
N PRO A 76 5.70 -4.51 -4.39
CA PRO A 76 5.57 -4.82 -5.82
C PRO A 76 6.14 -6.19 -6.14
N ALA A 77 5.78 -6.71 -7.32
CA ALA A 77 6.19 -8.04 -7.74
C ALA A 77 7.71 -8.20 -7.77
N PHE A 78 8.45 -7.13 -8.11
CA PHE A 78 9.91 -7.18 -8.20
C PHE A 78 10.61 -7.27 -6.84
N ASN A 79 9.92 -6.95 -5.74
CA ASN A 79 10.51 -7.05 -4.40
C ASN A 79 10.42 -8.48 -3.92
N ARG A 80 11.57 -9.14 -3.78
CA ARG A 80 11.68 -10.54 -3.35
C ARG A 80 12.31 -10.69 -1.97
N SER A 81 12.48 -9.60 -1.23
CA SER A 81 13.13 -9.61 0.08
C SER A 81 12.31 -10.37 1.11
N LEU A 82 12.97 -11.21 1.90
CA LEU A 82 12.34 -11.94 2.99
C LEU A 82 12.77 -11.38 4.37
N ASN A 83 13.35 -10.18 4.40
CA ASN A 83 13.93 -9.60 5.61
C ASN A 83 12.93 -8.79 6.44
N TYR A 84 11.66 -9.19 6.46
CA TYR A 84 10.63 -8.43 7.16
C TYR A 84 10.16 -9.05 8.47
N LYS A 85 10.71 -10.21 8.85
CA LYS A 85 10.19 -10.98 9.99
C LYS A 85 10.39 -10.30 11.35
N ASN A 86 11.42 -9.48 11.48
CA ASN A 86 11.80 -8.88 12.77
C ASN A 86 11.46 -7.40 12.87
N LEU A 87 10.60 -6.90 12.00
CA LEU A 87 10.20 -5.50 12.06
C LEU A 87 9.08 -5.32 13.07
N SER A 88 9.28 -4.37 13.98
CA SER A 88 8.28 -4.02 14.97
C SER A 88 7.23 -3.11 14.32
N CYS A 89 5.98 -3.54 14.36
CA CYS A 89 4.87 -2.76 13.83
C CYS A 89 3.60 -3.04 14.65
N SER A 90 2.59 -2.21 14.48
CA SER A 90 1.33 -2.40 15.18
C SER A 90 0.60 -3.62 14.61
N LYS A 91 -0.35 -4.16 15.40
CA LYS A 91 -1.15 -5.30 14.96
C LYS A 91 -1.98 -5.02 13.72
N ASP A 92 -2.34 -3.75 13.53
CA ASP A 92 -3.18 -3.34 12.41
C ASP A 92 -2.40 -3.02 11.14
N PHE A 93 -1.06 -3.08 11.21
CA PHE A 93 -0.23 -2.82 10.05
C PHE A 93 -0.33 -4.00 9.07
N ARG A 94 -0.67 -3.69 7.83
CA ARG A 94 -0.94 -4.70 6.82
C ARG A 94 0.12 -4.70 5.73
N ILE A 95 0.44 -5.90 5.25
CA ILE A 95 1.33 -6.08 4.12
C ILE A 95 0.49 -6.60 2.96
N ILE A 96 0.48 -5.87 1.86
CA ILE A 96 -0.18 -6.28 0.63
C ILE A 96 0.84 -6.26 -0.50
N GLY A 97 0.55 -6.92 -1.60
CA GLY A 97 1.52 -6.96 -2.68
C GLY A 97 0.91 -7.43 -3.98
N SER A 98 1.73 -7.50 -5.01
CA SER A 98 1.30 -7.99 -6.31
C SER A 98 2.24 -9.04 -6.87
N ALA A 99 1.74 -9.83 -7.81
CA ALA A 99 2.46 -10.91 -8.44
C ALA A 99 1.96 -11.09 -9.88
N HIS A 100 2.85 -11.53 -10.76
CA HIS A 100 2.51 -11.77 -12.17
C HIS A 100 2.41 -13.25 -12.50
N ASN A 101 2.87 -14.12 -11.60
CA ASN A 101 2.87 -15.56 -11.82
C ASN A 101 2.89 -16.31 -10.49
N PHE A 102 2.80 -17.62 -10.55
CA PHE A 102 2.73 -18.48 -9.36
C PHE A 102 3.96 -18.38 -8.48
N VAL A 103 5.14 -18.28 -9.08
CA VAL A 103 6.39 -18.18 -8.30
C VAL A 103 6.36 -16.93 -7.45
N GLU A 104 5.94 -15.81 -8.03
CA GLU A 104 5.84 -14.54 -7.31
C GLU A 104 4.75 -14.57 -6.24
N VAL A 105 3.65 -15.29 -6.47
CA VAL A 105 2.63 -15.48 -5.45
C VAL A 105 3.23 -16.14 -4.22
N LYS A 106 4.03 -17.21 -4.42
CA LYS A 106 4.67 -17.90 -3.30
C LYS A 106 5.63 -16.99 -2.54
N ILE A 107 6.34 -16.12 -3.24
CA ILE A 107 7.22 -15.15 -2.60
C ILE A 107 6.40 -14.18 -1.75
N LYS A 108 5.28 -13.69 -2.28
CA LYS A 108 4.39 -12.78 -1.54
C LYS A 108 3.81 -13.45 -0.31
N GLU A 109 3.47 -14.72 -0.37
CA GLU A 109 3.03 -15.46 0.79
C GLU A 109 4.12 -15.53 1.87
N LYS A 110 5.37 -15.77 1.47
CA LYS A 110 6.50 -15.78 2.40
C LYS A 110 6.79 -14.39 2.99
N GLN A 111 6.41 -13.34 2.28
CA GLN A 111 6.51 -11.97 2.77
C GLN A 111 5.34 -11.60 3.70
N ASN A 112 4.44 -12.55 3.97
CA ASN A 112 3.27 -12.39 4.82
C ASN A 112 2.24 -11.39 4.27
N CYS A 113 2.10 -11.31 2.96
CA CYS A 113 1.07 -10.50 2.35
C CYS A 113 -0.31 -11.05 2.68
N GLU A 114 -1.18 -10.19 3.23
CA GLU A 114 -2.58 -10.53 3.48
C GLU A 114 -3.39 -10.57 2.19
N LYS A 115 -3.00 -9.74 1.22
CA LYS A 115 -3.66 -9.65 -0.07
C LYS A 115 -2.62 -9.61 -1.17
N ILE A 116 -2.90 -10.32 -2.24
CA ILE A 116 -2.00 -10.41 -3.38
C ILE A 116 -2.80 -10.08 -4.62
N PHE A 117 -2.42 -8.99 -5.30
CA PHE A 117 -3.04 -8.63 -6.58
C PHE A 117 -2.33 -9.40 -7.69
N ILE A 118 -3.08 -10.19 -8.42
CA ILE A 118 -2.51 -11.00 -9.49
C ILE A 118 -2.79 -10.31 -10.82
N SER A 119 -1.72 -9.98 -11.54
CA SER A 119 -1.80 -9.31 -12.83
C SER A 119 -0.91 -10.05 -13.81
N PRO A 120 -1.41 -11.10 -14.46
CA PRO A 120 -0.60 -11.88 -15.39
C PRO A 120 -0.12 -11.02 -16.55
N ILE A 121 1.12 -11.28 -16.97
CA ILE A 121 1.71 -10.64 -18.15
C ILE A 121 1.55 -11.63 -19.30
N PHE A 122 0.85 -11.20 -20.32
CA PHE A 122 0.63 -12.00 -21.53
C PHE A 122 1.54 -11.56 -22.66
#